data_c04fd67095366b120dfb04f40dd64488
#
_entry.id   c04fd67095366b120dfb04f40dd64488
#
_cell.length_a   1.000
_cell.length_b   1.000
_cell.length_c   1.000
_cell.angle_alpha   90.00
_cell.angle_beta   90.00
_cell.angle_gamma   90.00
#
_symmetry.space_group_name_H-M   'P 1'
#
loop_
_entity.id
_entity.type
_entity.pdbx_description
1 polymer ?
#
loop_
_entity_poly.entity_id
_entity_poly.type
_entity_poly.pdbx_seq_one_letter_code
_entity_poly.pdbx_strand_id
1 'polypeptide(L)'
;MTPMPHIAAGEGGFSLVELMVAMVLSLAVVGGSLMVFASQRRGFDRQQQVVNEQQIGRFALATVADDIRQAGLWTRVSDPATVIVSSNNVVGDPNVITGTDTLTLRYVREMGTVTSINAAGTITVGALDFDGNLVPDITATDFNGGGVVRLAVSDGPYGTVVEEVDATALAGNTLTLSAPLVNTYDAPLVGIVHQVEYTLDTPAADPDMPSLYREEVRFDSAGNELSLRQQLANFVDDFQVEFGRGVPDENNLAVVGADNVRAIRVSLVTRSEEPVLAADGVFPVTQDSGRVVANDRHLRRVYAQTIALRN
;
A
#
# COMPACT_ATOMS: atom_id res chain seq x y z
N MET A 1 7.96 91.50 -28.80
CA MET A 1 8.66 90.22 -28.60
C MET A 1 9.32 90.24 -27.22
N THR A 2 8.71 89.70 -26.24
CA THR A 2 9.20 89.64 -24.85
C THR A 2 9.92 88.31 -24.63
N PRO A 3 11.16 88.32 -24.14
CA PRO A 3 11.88 87.05 -23.90
C PRO A 3 11.27 86.39 -22.68
N MET A 4 11.04 85.03 -22.81
CA MET A 4 10.67 84.18 -21.70
C MET A 4 11.86 83.98 -20.77
N PRO A 5 11.64 83.99 -19.44
CA PRO A 5 12.73 83.69 -18.52
C PRO A 5 13.01 82.19 -18.51
N HIS A 6 14.28 81.78 -18.74
CA HIS A 6 14.81 80.52 -18.51
C HIS A 6 14.89 80.25 -17.00
N ILE A 7 14.06 79.35 -16.50
CA ILE A 7 14.22 78.77 -15.15
C ILE A 7 15.40 77.81 -15.21
N ALA A 8 16.54 78.24 -14.68
CA ALA A 8 17.67 77.32 -14.44
C ALA A 8 17.27 76.33 -13.35
N ALA A 9 17.05 75.11 -13.74
CA ALA A 9 16.91 74.02 -12.78
C ALA A 9 18.24 73.89 -12.04
N GLY A 10 18.26 74.22 -10.76
CA GLY A 10 19.43 74.04 -9.91
C GLY A 10 19.77 72.53 -9.79
N GLU A 11 20.95 72.16 -10.29
CA GLU A 11 21.52 70.84 -10.08
C GLU A 11 21.96 70.73 -8.60
N GLY A 12 21.02 70.34 -7.75
CA GLY A 12 21.29 69.97 -6.35
C GLY A 12 21.98 68.59 -6.33
N GLY A 13 23.28 68.54 -6.14
CA GLY A 13 24.01 67.28 -5.91
C GLY A 13 23.56 66.65 -4.59
N PHE A 14 23.44 65.30 -4.56
CA PHE A 14 23.11 64.54 -3.37
C PHE A 14 24.17 64.72 -2.28
N SER A 15 23.71 64.95 -1.05
CA SER A 15 24.59 64.96 0.14
C SER A 15 25.07 63.54 0.47
N LEU A 16 26.34 63.42 0.91
CA LEU A 16 26.92 62.15 1.35
C LEU A 16 26.08 61.49 2.46
N VAL A 17 25.50 62.30 3.33
CA VAL A 17 24.61 61.86 4.42
C VAL A 17 23.30 61.26 3.85
N GLU A 18 22.73 61.89 2.82
CA GLU A 18 21.51 61.43 2.16
C GLU A 18 21.75 60.08 1.48
N LEU A 19 22.91 59.85 0.87
CA LEU A 19 23.31 58.59 0.28
C LEU A 19 23.49 57.49 1.37
N MET A 20 24.11 57.84 2.50
CA MET A 20 24.22 56.90 3.64
C MET A 20 22.85 56.51 4.23
N VAL A 21 21.92 57.47 4.39
CA VAL A 21 20.59 57.19 4.87
C VAL A 21 19.82 56.32 3.87
N ALA A 22 19.91 56.62 2.58
CA ALA A 22 19.27 55.83 1.53
C ALA A 22 19.82 54.37 1.51
N MET A 23 21.12 54.19 1.69
CA MET A 23 21.71 52.81 1.82
C MET A 23 21.17 52.03 3.03
N VAL A 24 21.10 52.67 4.19
CA VAL A 24 20.57 52.03 5.40
C VAL A 24 19.10 51.66 5.23
N LEU A 25 18.28 52.54 4.67
CA LEU A 25 16.89 52.25 4.40
C LEU A 25 16.71 51.16 3.35
N SER A 26 17.51 51.14 2.30
CA SER A 26 17.53 50.09 1.27
C SER A 26 17.87 48.73 1.87
N LEU A 27 18.89 48.66 2.73
CA LEU A 27 19.28 47.45 3.45
C LEU A 27 18.18 46.93 4.38
N ALA A 28 17.47 47.86 5.08
CA ALA A 28 16.35 47.49 5.94
C ALA A 28 15.19 46.91 5.14
N VAL A 29 14.86 47.50 3.99
CA VAL A 29 13.80 47.03 3.09
C VAL A 29 14.18 45.65 2.49
N VAL A 30 15.41 45.46 2.01
CA VAL A 30 15.89 44.19 1.48
C VAL A 30 15.90 43.12 2.56
N GLY A 31 16.41 43.44 3.78
CA GLY A 31 16.40 42.52 4.91
C GLY A 31 15.00 42.08 5.32
N GLY A 32 14.06 43.00 5.39
CA GLY A 32 12.65 42.72 5.66
C GLY A 32 12.00 41.87 4.57
N SER A 33 12.28 42.13 3.30
CA SER A 33 11.78 41.33 2.18
C SER A 33 12.34 39.90 2.19
N LEU A 34 13.61 39.72 2.52
CA LEU A 34 14.22 38.38 2.66
C LEU A 34 13.59 37.58 3.82
N MET A 35 13.27 38.22 4.96
CA MET A 35 12.58 37.56 6.07
C MET A 35 11.17 37.08 5.67
N VAL A 36 10.41 37.92 4.96
CA VAL A 36 9.09 37.56 4.45
C VAL A 36 9.20 36.41 3.45
N PHE A 37 10.14 36.47 2.52
CA PHE A 37 10.37 35.40 1.55
C PHE A 37 10.74 34.07 2.23
N ALA A 38 11.65 34.10 3.20
CA ALA A 38 12.03 32.90 3.97
C ALA A 38 10.87 32.33 4.78
N SER A 39 9.98 33.17 5.30
CA SER A 39 8.77 32.74 6.00
C SER A 39 7.76 32.09 5.04
N GLN A 40 7.54 32.69 3.87
CA GLN A 40 6.65 32.16 2.84
C GLN A 40 7.15 30.80 2.32
N ARG A 41 8.46 30.66 2.07
CA ARG A 41 9.05 29.39 1.65
C ARG A 41 8.80 28.28 2.65
N ARG A 42 9.03 28.53 3.93
CA ARG A 42 8.72 27.55 5.01
C ARG A 42 7.25 27.19 5.07
N GLY A 43 6.36 28.15 4.81
CA GLY A 43 4.92 27.88 4.73
C GLY A 43 4.54 27.00 3.54
N PHE A 44 5.17 27.23 2.40
CA PHE A 44 4.96 26.44 1.18
C PHE A 44 5.46 25.00 1.35
N ASP A 45 6.70 24.83 1.87
CA ASP A 45 7.28 23.52 2.13
C ASP A 45 6.39 22.69 3.07
N ARG A 46 5.86 23.32 4.14
CA ARG A 46 4.91 22.66 5.05
C ARG A 46 3.61 22.25 4.36
N GLN A 47 3.04 23.09 3.49
CA GLN A 47 1.83 22.75 2.75
C GLN A 47 2.08 21.58 1.79
N GLN A 48 3.22 21.55 1.13
CA GLN A 48 3.59 20.47 0.22
C GLN A 48 3.76 19.15 0.97
N GLN A 49 4.37 19.15 2.14
CA GLN A 49 4.50 17.98 3.01
C GLN A 49 3.12 17.42 3.41
N VAL A 50 2.20 18.31 3.83
CA VAL A 50 0.82 17.91 4.18
C VAL A 50 0.08 17.27 3.01
N VAL A 51 0.22 17.82 1.81
CA VAL A 51 -0.43 17.28 0.60
C VAL A 51 0.16 15.92 0.23
N ASN A 52 1.48 15.79 0.26
CA ASN A 52 2.16 14.55 -0.04
C ASN A 52 1.75 13.42 0.95
N GLU A 53 1.76 13.72 2.24
CA GLU A 53 1.30 12.80 3.29
C GLU A 53 -0.15 12.33 3.05
N GLN A 54 -1.06 13.27 2.69
CA GLN A 54 -2.46 12.94 2.40
C GLN A 54 -2.60 12.02 1.18
N GLN A 55 -1.80 12.22 0.14
CA GLN A 55 -1.83 11.39 -1.05
C GLN A 55 -1.34 9.97 -0.73
N ILE A 56 -0.22 9.86 -0.02
CA ILE A 56 0.38 8.58 0.38
C ILE A 56 -0.61 7.78 1.25
N GLY A 57 -1.14 8.38 2.31
CA GLY A 57 -2.07 7.69 3.22
C GLY A 57 -3.35 7.23 2.54
N ARG A 58 -3.94 8.06 1.66
CA ARG A 58 -5.14 7.69 0.91
C ARG A 58 -4.87 6.61 -0.13
N PHE A 59 -3.77 6.70 -0.85
CA PHE A 59 -3.39 5.71 -1.84
C PHE A 59 -3.16 4.34 -1.19
N ALA A 60 -2.36 4.30 -0.12
CA ALA A 60 -2.09 3.07 0.60
C ALA A 60 -3.39 2.42 1.12
N LEU A 61 -4.24 3.22 1.78
CA LEU A 61 -5.50 2.71 2.32
C LEU A 61 -6.45 2.23 1.23
N ALA A 62 -6.52 2.92 0.08
CA ALA A 62 -7.34 2.50 -1.05
C ALA A 62 -6.88 1.15 -1.62
N THR A 63 -5.56 0.95 -1.78
CA THR A 63 -5.00 -0.30 -2.28
C THR A 63 -5.29 -1.46 -1.31
N VAL A 64 -5.03 -1.28 -0.02
CA VAL A 64 -5.37 -2.29 1.01
C VAL A 64 -6.88 -2.60 1.01
N ALA A 65 -7.72 -1.56 0.90
CA ALA A 65 -9.17 -1.74 0.87
C ALA A 65 -9.66 -2.50 -0.37
N ASP A 66 -9.01 -2.33 -1.52
CA ASP A 66 -9.36 -3.04 -2.75
C ASP A 66 -8.98 -4.52 -2.65
N ASP A 67 -7.81 -4.85 -2.12
CA ASP A 67 -7.42 -6.24 -1.88
C ASP A 67 -8.32 -6.91 -0.82
N ILE A 68 -8.69 -6.19 0.26
CA ILE A 68 -9.64 -6.70 1.26
C ILE A 68 -11.02 -7.01 0.65
N ARG A 69 -11.53 -6.17 -0.25
CA ARG A 69 -12.82 -6.43 -0.92
C ARG A 69 -12.80 -7.65 -1.83
N GLN A 70 -11.62 -8.03 -2.33
CA GLN A 70 -11.42 -9.22 -3.13
C GLN A 70 -11.18 -10.47 -2.28
N ALA A 71 -10.76 -10.30 -1.02
CA ALA A 71 -10.48 -11.41 -0.13
C ALA A 71 -11.67 -12.35 0.01
N GLY A 72 -11.42 -13.64 -0.09
CA GLY A 72 -12.45 -14.68 -0.01
C GLY A 72 -13.20 -14.94 -1.32
N LEU A 73 -12.94 -14.20 -2.38
CA LEU A 73 -13.54 -14.50 -3.67
C LEU A 73 -12.99 -15.85 -4.16
N TRP A 74 -13.89 -16.81 -4.41
CA TRP A 74 -13.58 -18.17 -4.86
C TRP A 74 -12.64 -19.00 -3.96
N THR A 75 -12.41 -18.57 -2.76
CA THR A 75 -11.60 -19.31 -1.80
C THR A 75 -12.49 -20.15 -0.88
N ARG A 76 -13.32 -21.03 -1.40
CA ARG A 76 -13.87 -22.13 -0.60
C ARG A 76 -12.79 -23.18 -0.38
N VAL A 77 -11.71 -22.76 0.24
CA VAL A 77 -10.65 -23.64 0.74
C VAL A 77 -11.27 -24.49 1.84
N SER A 78 -10.79 -25.70 1.98
CA SER A 78 -11.12 -26.60 3.10
C SER A 78 -10.87 -25.97 4.49
N ASP A 79 -10.19 -24.84 4.54
CA ASP A 79 -9.94 -24.05 5.75
C ASP A 79 -10.16 -22.53 5.49
N PRO A 80 -11.34 -22.02 5.83
CA PRO A 80 -11.65 -20.61 5.76
C PRO A 80 -10.70 -19.71 6.56
N ALA A 81 -10.03 -20.27 7.58
CA ALA A 81 -9.10 -19.56 8.43
C ALA A 81 -7.84 -19.08 7.68
N THR A 82 -7.61 -19.56 6.45
CA THR A 82 -6.44 -19.17 5.65
C THR A 82 -6.70 -18.02 4.68
N VAL A 83 -7.94 -17.58 4.54
CA VAL A 83 -8.35 -16.56 3.54
C VAL A 83 -7.93 -15.15 3.97
N ILE A 84 -8.13 -14.84 5.25
CA ILE A 84 -7.74 -13.57 5.85
C ILE A 84 -7.05 -13.89 7.16
N VAL A 85 -5.78 -13.59 7.23
CA VAL A 85 -4.94 -13.82 8.40
C VAL A 85 -4.34 -12.48 8.83
N SER A 86 -4.39 -12.17 10.11
CA SER A 86 -3.65 -11.05 10.65
C SER A 86 -2.91 -11.50 11.90
N SER A 87 -1.69 -11.01 12.07
CA SER A 87 -0.95 -11.11 13.32
C SER A 87 -0.95 -9.77 14.00
N ASN A 88 -1.46 -9.73 15.22
CA ASN A 88 -1.61 -8.50 15.99
C ASN A 88 -0.33 -8.19 16.77
N ASN A 89 0.14 -6.95 16.70
CA ASN A 89 1.27 -6.43 17.47
C ASN A 89 2.50 -7.35 17.39
N VAL A 90 2.97 -7.63 16.18
CA VAL A 90 4.08 -8.55 15.92
C VAL A 90 5.32 -8.16 16.71
N VAL A 91 5.96 -9.13 17.36
CA VAL A 91 7.18 -8.96 18.14
C VAL A 91 8.21 -9.99 17.73
N GLY A 92 9.43 -9.55 17.46
CA GLY A 92 10.57 -10.43 17.20
C GLY A 92 10.73 -10.87 15.73
N ASP A 93 9.89 -10.40 14.81
CA ASP A 93 10.12 -10.57 13.39
C ASP A 93 11.07 -9.46 12.89
N PRO A 94 12.20 -9.82 12.27
CA PRO A 94 13.16 -8.83 11.77
C PRO A 94 12.63 -7.99 10.59
N ASN A 95 11.58 -8.46 9.89
CA ASN A 95 11.00 -7.81 8.72
C ASN A 95 9.72 -7.03 9.06
N VAL A 96 9.36 -6.93 10.34
CA VAL A 96 8.15 -6.24 10.79
C VAL A 96 8.49 -5.31 11.94
N ILE A 97 8.06 -4.07 11.87
CA ILE A 97 8.22 -3.12 12.96
C ILE A 97 7.43 -3.60 14.18
N THR A 98 8.12 -3.78 15.30
CA THR A 98 7.52 -4.27 16.54
C THR A 98 6.32 -3.44 16.97
N GLY A 99 5.22 -4.12 17.26
CA GLY A 99 3.96 -3.52 17.70
C GLY A 99 3.06 -3.03 16.56
N THR A 100 3.34 -3.45 15.32
CA THR A 100 2.44 -3.27 14.18
C THR A 100 1.86 -4.60 13.75
N ASP A 101 0.75 -4.56 13.02
CA ASP A 101 0.08 -5.76 12.53
C ASP A 101 0.62 -6.19 11.16
N THR A 102 0.40 -7.45 10.84
CA THR A 102 0.49 -7.96 9.47
C THR A 102 -0.89 -8.38 8.98
N LEU A 103 -1.12 -8.31 7.67
CA LEU A 103 -2.37 -8.73 7.06
C LEU A 103 -2.08 -9.56 5.82
N THR A 104 -2.48 -10.82 5.84
CA THR A 104 -2.40 -11.72 4.68
C THR A 104 -3.80 -11.96 4.13
N LEU A 105 -3.96 -11.76 2.83
CA LEU A 105 -5.21 -11.92 2.09
C LEU A 105 -5.04 -12.93 0.98
N ARG A 106 -6.05 -13.78 0.77
CA ARG A 106 -6.11 -14.71 -0.35
C ARG A 106 -7.39 -14.50 -1.14
N TYR A 107 -7.28 -14.47 -2.44
CA TYR A 107 -8.40 -14.32 -3.37
C TYR A 107 -8.06 -14.87 -4.75
N VAL A 108 -9.10 -15.14 -5.52
CA VAL A 108 -8.98 -15.47 -6.95
C VAL A 108 -9.51 -14.27 -7.74
N ARG A 109 -8.69 -13.73 -8.62
CA ARG A 109 -9.03 -12.51 -9.35
C ARG A 109 -9.36 -12.80 -10.81
N GLU A 110 -8.46 -13.46 -11.49
CA GLU A 110 -8.57 -13.78 -12.91
C GLU A 110 -9.20 -15.15 -13.06
N MET A 111 -10.24 -15.28 -13.92
CA MET A 111 -11.01 -16.50 -14.11
C MET A 111 -11.16 -16.87 -15.58
N GLY A 112 -10.64 -18.03 -15.95
CA GLY A 112 -10.74 -18.59 -17.29
C GLY A 112 -11.61 -19.86 -17.35
N THR A 113 -11.99 -20.24 -18.54
CA THR A 113 -12.72 -21.49 -18.78
C THR A 113 -11.75 -22.66 -19.00
N VAL A 114 -12.04 -23.81 -18.41
CA VAL A 114 -11.32 -25.04 -18.66
C VAL A 114 -12.00 -25.80 -19.79
N THR A 115 -11.27 -26.12 -20.85
CA THR A 115 -11.81 -26.84 -22.01
C THR A 115 -11.63 -28.35 -21.88
N SER A 116 -10.62 -28.82 -21.15
CA SER A 116 -10.43 -30.22 -20.83
C SER A 116 -9.63 -30.45 -19.57
N ILE A 117 -9.96 -31.50 -18.85
CA ILE A 117 -9.23 -32.01 -17.68
C ILE A 117 -8.79 -33.44 -18.01
N ASN A 118 -7.49 -33.72 -17.85
CA ASN A 118 -6.95 -35.05 -18.06
C ASN A 118 -6.62 -35.72 -16.71
N ALA A 119 -6.97 -36.98 -16.58
CA ALA A 119 -6.65 -37.78 -15.41
C ALA A 119 -5.14 -37.88 -15.11
N ALA A 120 -4.28 -37.55 -16.07
CA ALA A 120 -2.83 -37.48 -15.89
C ALA A 120 -2.34 -36.19 -15.18
N GLY A 121 -3.25 -35.31 -14.72
CA GLY A 121 -2.87 -34.08 -14.04
C GLY A 121 -2.55 -32.92 -14.98
N THR A 122 -3.28 -32.80 -16.07
CA THR A 122 -3.22 -31.61 -16.96
C THR A 122 -4.58 -31.01 -17.15
N ILE A 123 -4.62 -29.69 -17.24
CA ILE A 123 -5.82 -28.93 -17.64
C ILE A 123 -5.51 -28.08 -18.88
N THR A 124 -6.45 -28.03 -19.80
CA THR A 124 -6.36 -27.13 -20.95
C THR A 124 -7.36 -26.01 -20.76
N VAL A 125 -6.90 -24.78 -20.84
CA VAL A 125 -7.72 -23.57 -20.69
C VAL A 125 -8.12 -23.01 -22.06
N GLY A 126 -9.25 -22.30 -22.12
CA GLY A 126 -9.72 -21.70 -23.36
C GLY A 126 -8.81 -20.57 -23.83
N ALA A 127 -8.35 -19.76 -22.91
CA ALA A 127 -7.39 -18.68 -23.13
C ALA A 127 -6.51 -18.54 -21.89
N LEU A 128 -5.32 -17.97 -22.02
CA LEU A 128 -4.43 -17.63 -20.91
C LEU A 128 -4.65 -16.21 -20.37
N ASP A 129 -5.43 -15.43 -21.08
CA ASP A 129 -5.94 -14.13 -20.69
C ASP A 129 -7.31 -14.35 -20.03
N PHE A 130 -7.37 -14.30 -18.69
CA PHE A 130 -8.54 -14.62 -17.91
C PHE A 130 -9.39 -13.37 -17.59
N ASP A 131 -8.78 -12.19 -17.62
CA ASP A 131 -9.45 -10.91 -17.35
C ASP A 131 -9.90 -10.17 -18.63
N GLY A 132 -9.50 -10.65 -19.81
CA GLY A 132 -9.90 -10.11 -21.10
C GLY A 132 -9.16 -8.85 -21.53
N ASN A 133 -8.02 -8.56 -20.92
CA ASN A 133 -7.21 -7.38 -21.23
C ASN A 133 -6.27 -7.57 -22.44
N LEU A 134 -6.30 -8.73 -23.08
CA LEU A 134 -5.45 -9.18 -24.19
C LEU A 134 -3.98 -9.42 -23.82
N VAL A 135 -3.68 -9.50 -22.54
CA VAL A 135 -2.37 -9.88 -22.02
C VAL A 135 -2.52 -11.20 -21.26
N PRO A 136 -1.72 -12.23 -21.56
CA PRO A 136 -1.80 -13.47 -20.82
C PRO A 136 -1.50 -13.29 -19.32
N ASP A 137 -2.40 -13.76 -18.46
CA ASP A 137 -2.23 -13.77 -17.00
C ASP A 137 -1.27 -14.85 -16.51
N ILE A 138 -1.12 -15.91 -17.33
CA ILE A 138 -0.14 -17.00 -17.09
C ILE A 138 0.79 -17.08 -18.30
N THR A 139 2.07 -17.01 -18.03
CA THR A 139 3.12 -17.06 -19.06
C THR A 139 4.16 -18.14 -18.73
N ALA A 140 4.93 -18.54 -19.73
CA ALA A 140 6.02 -19.50 -19.49
C ALA A 140 7.08 -18.97 -18.52
N THR A 141 7.17 -17.65 -18.33
CA THR A 141 8.12 -17.02 -17.40
C THR A 141 7.77 -17.27 -15.94
N ASP A 142 6.50 -17.52 -15.61
CA ASP A 142 6.04 -17.80 -14.25
C ASP A 142 6.56 -19.15 -13.73
N PHE A 143 7.00 -20.03 -14.64
CA PHE A 143 7.55 -21.34 -14.33
C PHE A 143 9.09 -21.38 -14.38
N ASN A 144 9.74 -20.27 -14.67
CA ASN A 144 11.20 -20.19 -14.68
C ASN A 144 11.77 -20.41 -13.27
N GLY A 145 12.88 -21.16 -13.20
CA GLY A 145 13.51 -21.43 -11.91
C GLY A 145 12.73 -22.37 -10.99
N GLY A 146 11.72 -23.09 -11.55
CA GLY A 146 10.84 -23.97 -10.76
C GLY A 146 9.63 -23.26 -10.15
N GLY A 147 9.31 -22.06 -10.63
CA GLY A 147 8.11 -21.34 -10.19
C GLY A 147 6.83 -22.14 -10.40
N VAL A 148 5.86 -21.94 -9.54
CA VAL A 148 4.52 -22.51 -9.65
C VAL A 148 3.45 -21.44 -9.60
N VAL A 149 2.35 -21.68 -10.32
CA VAL A 149 1.16 -20.85 -10.26
C VAL A 149 0.09 -21.61 -9.53
N ARG A 150 -0.38 -21.08 -8.40
CA ARG A 150 -1.47 -21.68 -7.65
C ARG A 150 -2.79 -21.37 -8.30
N LEU A 151 -3.55 -22.40 -8.60
CA LEU A 151 -4.84 -22.34 -9.29
C LEU A 151 -5.95 -22.81 -8.36
N ALA A 152 -7.11 -22.20 -8.49
CA ALA A 152 -8.36 -22.71 -7.96
C ALA A 152 -9.23 -23.18 -9.13
N VAL A 153 -9.66 -24.45 -9.08
CA VAL A 153 -10.59 -25.02 -10.07
C VAL A 153 -11.96 -25.19 -9.40
N SER A 154 -12.99 -24.67 -10.02
CA SER A 154 -14.36 -24.70 -9.49
C SER A 154 -15.36 -25.16 -10.53
N ASP A 155 -16.48 -25.72 -10.05
CA ASP A 155 -17.65 -26.11 -10.86
C ASP A 155 -18.57 -24.91 -11.09
N GLY A 156 -18.09 -23.96 -11.93
CA GLY A 156 -18.78 -22.71 -12.24
C GLY A 156 -18.54 -21.56 -11.26
N PRO A 157 -19.07 -20.35 -11.54
CA PRO A 157 -18.76 -19.12 -10.79
C PRO A 157 -19.30 -19.10 -9.37
N TYR A 158 -20.27 -19.97 -9.07
CA TYR A 158 -20.87 -20.14 -7.74
C TYR A 158 -20.72 -21.59 -7.25
N GLY A 159 -19.74 -22.33 -7.79
CA GLY A 159 -19.53 -23.73 -7.47
C GLY A 159 -19.35 -23.96 -5.99
N THR A 160 -19.91 -25.08 -5.51
CA THR A 160 -19.75 -25.50 -4.12
C THR A 160 -18.44 -26.25 -3.90
N VAL A 161 -17.79 -26.69 -4.97
CA VAL A 161 -16.53 -27.40 -4.95
C VAL A 161 -15.46 -26.49 -5.55
N VAL A 162 -14.46 -26.19 -4.75
CA VAL A 162 -13.24 -25.49 -5.19
C VAL A 162 -12.07 -26.35 -4.75
N GLU A 163 -11.19 -26.65 -5.68
CA GLU A 163 -9.94 -27.39 -5.45
C GLU A 163 -8.76 -26.52 -5.82
N GLU A 164 -7.83 -26.35 -4.90
CA GLU A 164 -6.58 -25.66 -5.17
C GLU A 164 -5.49 -26.64 -5.58
N VAL A 165 -4.76 -26.28 -6.63
CA VAL A 165 -3.66 -27.09 -7.17
C VAL A 165 -2.59 -26.18 -7.75
N ASP A 166 -1.34 -26.60 -7.64
CA ASP A 166 -0.24 -25.83 -8.23
C ASP A 166 -0.01 -26.31 -9.67
N ALA A 167 0.01 -25.37 -10.62
CA ALA A 167 0.51 -25.60 -11.97
C ALA A 167 2.04 -25.48 -11.97
N THR A 168 2.72 -26.42 -12.58
CA THR A 168 4.21 -26.52 -12.58
C THR A 168 4.82 -26.27 -13.95
N ALA A 169 4.02 -26.29 -15.02
CA ALA A 169 4.48 -26.01 -16.36
C ALA A 169 3.33 -25.55 -17.28
N LEU A 170 3.68 -24.83 -18.33
CA LEU A 170 2.77 -24.36 -19.37
C LEU A 170 3.27 -24.80 -20.75
N ALA A 171 2.40 -25.41 -21.54
CA ALA A 171 2.65 -25.78 -22.95
C ALA A 171 1.46 -25.37 -23.81
N GLY A 172 1.58 -24.26 -24.56
CA GLY A 172 0.43 -23.63 -25.23
C GLY A 172 -0.60 -23.21 -24.19
N ASN A 173 -1.85 -23.68 -24.32
CA ASN A 173 -2.91 -23.44 -23.33
C ASN A 173 -3.08 -24.59 -22.34
N THR A 174 -2.11 -25.51 -22.24
CA THR A 174 -2.18 -26.66 -21.34
C THR A 174 -1.25 -26.46 -20.16
N LEU A 175 -1.80 -26.50 -18.96
CA LEU A 175 -1.11 -26.41 -17.68
C LEU A 175 -0.90 -27.82 -17.12
N THR A 176 0.33 -28.13 -16.71
CA THR A 176 0.65 -29.35 -15.98
C THR A 176 0.51 -29.09 -14.51
N LEU A 177 -0.25 -29.92 -13.80
CA LEU A 177 -0.52 -29.79 -12.38
C LEU A 177 0.47 -30.61 -11.56
N SER A 178 0.75 -30.19 -10.34
CA SER A 178 1.57 -30.92 -9.37
C SER A 178 0.91 -32.22 -8.91
N ALA A 179 -0.43 -32.27 -8.95
CA ALA A 179 -1.24 -33.46 -8.66
C ALA A 179 -2.50 -33.46 -9.54
N PRO A 180 -3.07 -34.64 -9.87
CA PRO A 180 -4.36 -34.71 -10.53
C PRO A 180 -5.47 -34.14 -9.65
N LEU A 181 -6.47 -33.50 -10.29
CA LEU A 181 -7.68 -33.06 -9.60
C LEU A 181 -8.48 -34.25 -9.07
N VAL A 182 -8.96 -34.14 -7.85
CA VAL A 182 -9.70 -35.21 -7.16
C VAL A 182 -11.17 -35.16 -7.52
N ASN A 183 -11.70 -33.97 -7.78
CA ASN A 183 -13.11 -33.77 -8.07
C ASN A 183 -13.41 -33.83 -9.57
N THR A 184 -14.67 -34.08 -9.91
CA THR A 184 -15.21 -34.01 -11.27
C THR A 184 -16.02 -32.74 -11.42
N TYR A 185 -15.89 -32.09 -12.57
CA TYR A 185 -16.49 -30.78 -12.84
C TYR A 185 -17.32 -30.82 -14.12
N ASP A 186 -18.50 -30.22 -14.10
CA ASP A 186 -19.41 -30.16 -15.26
C ASP A 186 -19.07 -29.01 -16.23
N ALA A 187 -18.77 -27.84 -15.70
CA ALA A 187 -18.40 -26.65 -16.48
C ALA A 187 -17.24 -25.93 -15.73
N PRO A 188 -16.06 -26.54 -15.70
CA PRO A 188 -15.00 -26.07 -14.83
C PRO A 188 -14.50 -24.68 -15.23
N LEU A 189 -14.35 -23.85 -14.22
CA LEU A 189 -13.61 -22.59 -14.31
C LEU A 189 -12.31 -22.75 -13.52
N VAL A 190 -11.30 -22.03 -13.95
CA VAL A 190 -10.01 -21.96 -13.28
C VAL A 190 -9.69 -20.50 -12.99
N GLY A 191 -9.11 -20.25 -11.86
CA GLY A 191 -8.64 -18.91 -11.50
C GLY A 191 -7.27 -18.97 -10.84
N ILE A 192 -6.55 -17.86 -10.89
CA ILE A 192 -5.25 -17.71 -10.24
C ILE A 192 -5.49 -17.31 -8.79
N VAL A 193 -4.91 -18.06 -7.86
CA VAL A 193 -4.95 -17.72 -6.44
C VAL A 193 -3.83 -16.74 -6.13
N HIS A 194 -4.21 -15.54 -5.73
CA HIS A 194 -3.31 -14.53 -5.22
C HIS A 194 -3.24 -14.62 -3.70
N GLN A 195 -2.03 -14.55 -3.17
CA GLN A 195 -1.79 -14.35 -1.75
C GLN A 195 -0.99 -13.06 -1.61
N VAL A 196 -1.53 -12.12 -0.87
CA VAL A 196 -0.92 -10.80 -0.66
C VAL A 196 -0.72 -10.59 0.81
N GLU A 197 0.48 -10.16 1.18
CA GLU A 197 0.82 -9.81 2.56
C GLU A 197 1.15 -8.33 2.67
N TYR A 198 0.63 -7.71 3.72
CA TYR A 198 0.94 -6.34 4.11
C TYR A 198 1.76 -6.35 5.39
N THR A 199 2.92 -5.71 5.34
CA THR A 199 3.84 -5.58 6.47
C THR A 199 4.38 -4.17 6.57
N LEU A 200 4.61 -3.70 7.78
CA LEU A 200 5.32 -2.45 8.02
C LEU A 200 6.77 -2.77 8.42
N ASP A 201 7.72 -2.22 7.67
CA ASP A 201 9.14 -2.48 7.86
C ASP A 201 9.98 -1.23 7.59
N THR A 202 11.23 -1.25 7.99
CA THR A 202 12.20 -0.20 7.69
C THR A 202 13.18 -0.70 6.62
N PRO A 203 13.29 0.01 5.47
CA PRO A 203 14.28 -0.38 4.46
C PRO A 203 15.70 -0.36 5.04
N ALA A 204 16.50 -1.37 4.73
CA ALA A 204 17.89 -1.43 5.18
C ALA A 204 18.74 -0.26 4.69
N ALA A 205 18.36 0.35 3.57
CA ALA A 205 19.03 1.52 2.99
C ALA A 205 18.70 2.83 3.72
N ASP A 206 17.55 2.91 4.40
CA ASP A 206 17.09 4.09 5.13
C ASP A 206 16.27 3.65 6.36
N PRO A 207 16.94 3.44 7.51
CA PRO A 207 16.28 2.99 8.74
C PRO A 207 15.35 4.05 9.36
N ASP A 208 15.40 5.29 8.92
CA ASP A 208 14.53 6.38 9.38
C ASP A 208 13.24 6.52 8.54
N MET A 209 13.06 5.65 7.53
CA MET A 209 11.91 5.66 6.62
C MET A 209 11.03 4.41 6.79
N PRO A 210 10.25 4.28 7.88
CA PRO A 210 9.30 3.18 8.03
C PRO A 210 8.31 3.18 6.88
N SER A 211 8.07 2.03 6.29
CA SER A 211 7.33 1.91 5.03
C SER A 211 6.38 0.73 5.05
N LEU A 212 5.19 0.93 4.51
CA LEU A 212 4.23 -0.14 4.28
C LEU A 212 4.59 -0.87 2.98
N TYR A 213 4.76 -2.17 3.09
CA TYR A 213 5.02 -3.05 1.97
C TYR A 213 3.79 -3.88 1.64
N ARG A 214 3.60 -4.11 0.36
CA ARG A 214 2.69 -5.11 -0.20
C ARG A 214 3.55 -6.17 -0.85
N GLU A 215 3.39 -7.40 -0.45
CA GLU A 215 4.15 -8.53 -0.94
C GLU A 215 3.19 -9.54 -1.56
N GLU A 216 3.39 -9.84 -2.85
CA GLU A 216 2.67 -10.91 -3.51
C GLU A 216 3.48 -12.19 -3.34
N VAL A 217 2.94 -13.08 -2.53
CA VAL A 217 3.60 -14.33 -2.17
C VAL A 217 3.41 -15.35 -3.28
N ARG A 218 4.52 -15.83 -3.84
CA ARG A 218 4.58 -16.93 -4.80
C ARG A 218 5.50 -18.03 -4.26
N PHE A 219 5.36 -19.21 -4.77
CA PHE A 219 6.18 -20.34 -4.36
C PHE A 219 6.84 -21.01 -5.56
N ASP A 220 8.00 -21.63 -5.36
CA ASP A 220 8.58 -22.55 -6.35
C ASP A 220 8.03 -23.98 -6.16
N SER A 221 8.37 -24.87 -7.08
CA SER A 221 7.94 -26.28 -7.03
C SER A 221 8.51 -27.06 -5.83
N ALA A 222 9.51 -26.53 -5.14
CA ALA A 222 10.08 -27.08 -3.92
C ALA A 222 9.41 -26.48 -2.65
N GLY A 223 8.49 -25.51 -2.82
CA GLY A 223 7.80 -24.83 -1.73
C GLY A 223 8.58 -23.65 -1.15
N ASN A 224 9.67 -23.20 -1.80
CA ASN A 224 10.36 -22.01 -1.36
C ASN A 224 9.58 -20.77 -1.83
N GLU A 225 9.54 -19.77 -0.97
CA GLU A 225 8.87 -18.50 -1.26
C GLU A 225 9.64 -17.68 -2.30
N LEU A 226 8.92 -17.25 -3.33
CA LEU A 226 9.38 -16.34 -4.39
C LEU A 226 8.47 -15.10 -4.34
N SER A 227 8.70 -14.23 -3.38
CA SER A 227 7.81 -13.09 -3.19
C SER A 227 8.26 -11.88 -3.97
N LEU A 228 7.27 -11.10 -4.46
CA LEU A 228 7.46 -9.79 -5.05
C LEU A 228 7.05 -8.71 -4.05
N ARG A 229 8.04 -8.20 -3.33
CA ARG A 229 7.84 -7.16 -2.33
C ARG A 229 7.89 -5.78 -2.98
N GLN A 230 6.81 -5.01 -2.84
CA GLN A 230 6.68 -3.65 -3.35
C GLN A 230 6.46 -2.69 -2.18
N GLN A 231 7.21 -1.60 -2.17
CA GLN A 231 6.99 -0.50 -1.24
C GLN A 231 5.74 0.27 -1.69
N LEU A 232 4.69 0.23 -0.88
CA LEU A 232 3.41 0.85 -1.17
C LEU A 232 3.36 2.30 -0.69
N ALA A 233 3.88 2.55 0.50
CA ALA A 233 3.87 3.87 1.11
C ALA A 233 5.07 4.06 2.04
N ASN A 234 5.69 5.25 1.96
CA ASN A 234 6.80 5.66 2.82
C ASN A 234 6.27 6.43 4.03
N PHE A 235 7.10 6.54 5.06
CA PHE A 235 6.81 7.33 6.26
C PHE A 235 5.49 6.92 6.94
N VAL A 236 5.27 5.63 7.03
CA VAL A 236 4.16 5.01 7.76
C VAL A 236 4.69 4.55 9.11
N ASP A 237 4.23 5.16 10.18
CA ASP A 237 4.68 4.84 11.54
C ASP A 237 3.91 3.69 12.18
N ASP A 238 2.68 3.41 11.71
CA ASP A 238 1.84 2.35 12.27
C ASP A 238 0.85 1.80 11.26
N PHE A 239 0.60 0.49 11.37
CA PHE A 239 -0.39 -0.25 10.61
C PHE A 239 -1.13 -1.19 11.53
N GLN A 240 -2.45 -1.02 11.64
CA GLN A 240 -3.30 -1.81 12.52
C GLN A 240 -4.53 -2.33 11.79
N VAL A 241 -4.94 -3.55 12.13
CA VAL A 241 -6.04 -4.27 11.49
C VAL A 241 -7.00 -4.78 12.58
N GLU A 242 -8.24 -4.34 12.54
CA GLU A 242 -9.29 -4.75 13.46
C GLU A 242 -10.39 -5.51 12.69
N PHE A 243 -10.85 -6.64 13.23
CA PHE A 243 -11.93 -7.40 12.61
C PHE A 243 -13.27 -7.16 13.32
N GLY A 244 -14.29 -6.78 12.55
CA GLY A 244 -15.65 -6.64 13.05
C GLY A 244 -16.44 -7.94 12.89
N ARG A 245 -16.79 -8.58 14.01
CA ARG A 245 -17.66 -9.78 14.06
C ARG A 245 -19.11 -9.48 14.37
N GLY A 246 -19.48 -8.21 14.48
CA GLY A 246 -20.80 -7.82 14.92
C GLY A 246 -21.03 -8.01 16.43
N VAL A 247 -19.98 -8.28 17.20
CA VAL A 247 -19.99 -8.33 18.67
C VAL A 247 -18.98 -7.28 19.15
N PRO A 248 -19.36 -6.38 20.06
CA PRO A 248 -18.41 -5.40 20.60
C PRO A 248 -17.43 -6.12 21.53
N ASP A 249 -16.19 -5.97 21.31
CA ASP A 249 -15.05 -6.39 22.13
C ASP A 249 -14.22 -7.54 21.56
N GLU A 250 -13.29 -7.21 20.67
CA GLU A 250 -12.34 -8.22 20.17
C GLU A 250 -10.96 -7.66 19.83
N ASN A 251 -10.18 -7.47 20.88
CA ASN A 251 -8.75 -7.19 20.79
C ASN A 251 -7.88 -8.46 20.64
N ASN A 252 -8.46 -9.59 20.22
CA ASN A 252 -7.72 -10.85 20.15
C ASN A 252 -7.93 -11.53 18.80
N LEU A 253 -7.07 -11.24 17.86
CA LEU A 253 -7.15 -11.57 16.44
C LEU A 253 -6.27 -12.77 16.08
N ALA A 254 -6.30 -13.80 16.88
CA ALA A 254 -5.80 -15.08 16.42
C ALA A 254 -6.75 -15.61 15.34
N VAL A 255 -6.22 -15.82 14.14
CA VAL A 255 -6.80 -16.57 13.01
C VAL A 255 -8.34 -16.65 13.06
N VAL A 256 -9.00 -15.70 12.45
CA VAL A 256 -10.46 -15.72 12.34
C VAL A 256 -10.82 -16.41 11.04
N GLY A 257 -11.53 -17.52 11.10
CA GLY A 257 -12.14 -18.12 9.92
C GLY A 257 -13.05 -17.12 9.23
N ALA A 258 -12.96 -17.03 7.90
CA ALA A 258 -13.69 -16.06 7.07
C ALA A 258 -15.22 -16.06 7.32
N ASP A 259 -15.77 -17.13 7.84
CA ASP A 259 -17.21 -17.30 8.08
C ASP A 259 -17.79 -16.33 9.14
N ASN A 260 -16.96 -15.74 9.98
CA ASN A 260 -17.41 -14.87 11.08
C ASN A 260 -16.99 -13.39 10.92
N VAL A 261 -16.11 -13.08 10.01
CA VAL A 261 -15.65 -11.70 9.77
C VAL A 261 -16.62 -11.01 8.82
N ARG A 262 -17.26 -9.93 9.25
CA ARG A 262 -18.18 -9.13 8.43
C ARG A 262 -17.57 -7.83 7.93
N ALA A 263 -16.58 -7.34 8.63
CA ALA A 263 -15.90 -6.11 8.28
C ALA A 263 -14.46 -6.13 8.80
N ILE A 264 -13.58 -5.45 8.10
CA ILE A 264 -12.22 -5.21 8.52
C ILE A 264 -12.02 -3.69 8.59
N ARG A 265 -11.50 -3.22 9.71
CA ARG A 265 -11.04 -1.86 9.83
C ARG A 265 -9.53 -1.83 9.74
N VAL A 266 -9.02 -1.04 8.81
CA VAL A 266 -7.59 -0.79 8.66
C VAL A 266 -7.29 0.63 9.08
N SER A 267 -6.25 0.78 9.89
CA SER A 267 -5.76 2.07 10.35
C SER A 267 -4.28 2.22 9.98
N LEU A 268 -3.95 3.36 9.37
CA LEU A 268 -2.59 3.75 9.04
C LEU A 268 -2.25 5.07 9.72
N VAL A 269 -1.07 5.16 10.28
CA VAL A 269 -0.50 6.42 10.76
C VAL A 269 0.66 6.81 9.87
N THR A 270 0.49 7.89 9.12
CA THR A 270 1.57 8.45 8.31
C THR A 270 2.23 9.61 9.03
N ARG A 271 3.48 9.90 8.69
CA ARG A 271 4.19 11.08 9.15
C ARG A 271 4.74 11.90 7.99
N SER A 272 5.00 13.18 8.23
CA SER A 272 5.73 14.02 7.27
C SER A 272 7.18 13.54 7.14
N GLU A 273 7.75 13.64 5.95
CA GLU A 273 9.17 13.32 5.68
C GLU A 273 10.11 14.19 6.52
N GLU A 274 9.84 15.50 6.52
CA GLU A 274 10.63 16.47 7.28
C GLU A 274 9.91 16.91 8.56
N PRO A 275 10.65 17.28 9.61
CA PRO A 275 10.06 17.81 10.83
C PRO A 275 9.50 19.22 10.59
N VAL A 276 8.17 19.35 10.59
CA VAL A 276 7.46 20.60 10.28
C VAL A 276 6.80 21.27 11.48
N LEU A 277 6.75 20.61 12.62
CA LEU A 277 6.16 21.17 13.83
C LEU A 277 7.14 22.13 14.54
N ALA A 278 6.59 23.13 15.20
CA ALA A 278 7.38 24.12 15.92
C ALA A 278 8.01 23.58 17.21
N ALA A 279 7.41 22.54 17.81
CA ALA A 279 7.86 21.88 19.03
C ALA A 279 7.65 20.38 18.91
N ASP A 280 8.42 19.63 19.72
CA ASP A 280 8.27 18.19 19.80
C ASP A 280 6.89 17.82 20.35
N GLY A 281 6.25 16.84 19.76
CA GLY A 281 4.95 16.33 20.15
C GLY A 281 5.03 14.84 20.51
N VAL A 282 4.20 14.41 21.47
CA VAL A 282 3.97 13.00 21.75
C VAL A 282 2.67 12.62 21.06
N PHE A 283 2.75 11.71 20.10
CA PHE A 283 1.57 11.22 19.39
C PHE A 283 1.36 9.75 19.72
N PRO A 284 0.22 9.36 20.31
CA PRO A 284 -0.19 7.97 20.37
C PRO A 284 -0.42 7.53 18.91
N VAL A 285 0.19 6.43 18.51
CA VAL A 285 0.12 5.99 17.12
C VAL A 285 -1.28 5.47 16.83
N THR A 286 -1.73 4.44 17.53
CA THR A 286 -3.14 4.02 17.59
C THR A 286 -3.45 3.50 19.00
N GLN A 287 -4.74 3.37 19.33
CA GLN A 287 -5.12 2.90 20.66
C GLN A 287 -4.70 1.44 20.91
N ASP A 288 -4.61 0.61 19.87
CA ASP A 288 -4.33 -0.82 20.00
C ASP A 288 -2.84 -1.17 19.99
N SER A 289 -1.99 -0.40 19.31
CA SER A 289 -0.56 -0.71 19.21
C SER A 289 0.18 -0.57 20.52
N GLY A 290 -0.34 0.21 21.47
CA GLY A 290 0.40 0.58 22.68
C GLY A 290 1.71 1.33 22.40
N ARG A 291 2.01 1.60 21.12
CA ARG A 291 3.19 2.34 20.70
C ARG A 291 3.03 3.82 20.99
N VAL A 292 4.08 4.36 21.59
CA VAL A 292 4.27 5.81 21.69
C VAL A 292 5.46 6.14 20.81
N VAL A 293 5.23 6.92 19.76
CA VAL A 293 6.33 7.43 18.95
C VAL A 293 7.06 8.52 19.76
N ALA A 294 8.38 8.46 19.71
CA ALA A 294 9.25 9.39 20.40
C ALA A 294 8.92 10.86 20.09
N ASN A 295 9.21 11.72 21.05
CA ASN A 295 9.10 13.17 20.87
C ASN A 295 9.88 13.62 19.66
N ASP A 296 9.18 13.98 18.60
CA ASP A 296 9.74 14.52 17.38
C ASP A 296 8.85 15.64 16.81
N ARG A 297 9.29 16.23 15.71
CA ARG A 297 8.60 17.35 15.06
C ARG A 297 7.86 16.96 13.79
N HIS A 298 7.68 15.68 13.54
CA HIS A 298 6.94 15.21 12.39
C HIS A 298 5.43 15.40 12.58
N LEU A 299 4.77 15.89 11.56
CA LEU A 299 3.31 15.90 11.52
C LEU A 299 2.81 14.49 11.27
N ARG A 300 1.87 14.01 12.07
CA ARG A 300 1.24 12.70 11.92
C ARG A 300 -0.24 12.80 11.66
N ARG A 301 -0.73 11.85 10.86
CA ARG A 301 -2.16 11.69 10.59
C ARG A 301 -2.57 10.24 10.63
N VAL A 302 -3.75 10.01 11.19
CA VAL A 302 -4.40 8.71 11.19
C VAL A 302 -5.38 8.64 10.03
N TYR A 303 -5.25 7.60 9.22
CA TYR A 303 -6.20 7.22 8.18
C TYR A 303 -6.83 5.90 8.59
N ALA A 304 -8.14 5.84 8.65
CA ALA A 304 -8.84 4.62 8.98
C ALA A 304 -10.02 4.41 8.04
N GLN A 305 -10.24 3.16 7.63
CA GLN A 305 -11.36 2.77 6.81
C GLN A 305 -11.91 1.43 7.27
N THR A 306 -13.22 1.33 7.38
CA THR A 306 -13.91 0.06 7.61
C THR A 306 -14.44 -0.48 6.29
N ILE A 307 -14.05 -1.68 5.95
CA ILE A 307 -14.38 -2.37 4.70
C ILE A 307 -15.30 -3.54 5.05
N ALA A 308 -16.52 -3.54 4.49
CA ALA A 308 -17.42 -4.67 4.60
C ALA A 308 -16.98 -5.78 3.64
N LEU A 309 -16.90 -7.01 4.14
CA LEU A 309 -16.64 -8.18 3.32
C LEU A 309 -17.94 -8.62 2.62
N ARG A 310 -17.81 -9.05 1.36
CA ARG A 310 -18.90 -9.72 0.66
C ARG A 310 -18.95 -11.18 1.14
N ASN A 311 -19.97 -11.49 1.90
CA ASN A 311 -20.31 -12.88 2.23
C ASN A 311 -21.22 -13.47 1.15
#